data_879e114e7b79d2fa35ba51f45ff04709
#
_entry.id   879e114e7b79d2fa35ba51f45ff04709
#
_cell.length_a   1.000
_cell.length_b   1.000
_cell.length_c   1.000
_cell.angle_alpha   90.00
_cell.angle_beta   90.00
_cell.angle_gamma   90.00
#
_symmetry.space_group_name_H-M   'P 1'
#
loop_
_entity.id
_entity.type
_entity.pdbx_description
1 polymer ?
#
loop_
_entity_poly.entity_id
_entity_poly.type
_entity_poly.pdbx_seq_one_letter_code
_entity_poly.pdbx_strand_id
1 'polypeptide(L)'
;MENYDVTKHIKFQRAVYKTLLHTLGWFYTLKSRFKYERHTPENETFLLVGNHNMNLDPFQAVIATRSHMRFVSNDAILKSFWGPVLKLFVGPIPRKRGASTDETVQLIKENLRAGISVAMYPESERSWDGVTEAISIKTAQLAKESGAALVTFATNGSYLRTPHWARNTRSGPTLGRVVNEYSPKQLEEMSVEEIYEAIVEDIHVNAFEFQRQHMYKYRGRDMAENAEIVCYICPKCKKIGKMYSEGDLLMCSGCGYTLRYNQYGFFEGENVVFDNTADWSRWQKEWLKENAGELKARTKRPIIVNEGVKLYESDEQGNMRELASGVSALLYGDRIDIVRGRDYTYKENIIKSFPMEQITKLGGFGKHIITLTCSGTYYKIKSPENLISIYIYFGMWRVLSGRDYY
;
A
#
# COMPACT_ATOMS: atom_id res chain seq x y z
N MET A 1 18.28 10.72 14.00
CA MET A 1 17.00 10.55 14.73
C MET A 1 17.24 10.85 16.20
N GLU A 2 16.30 11.51 16.90
CA GLU A 2 16.26 11.50 18.35
C GLU A 2 16.41 10.04 18.83
N ASN A 3 17.24 9.83 19.85
CA ASN A 3 17.58 8.51 20.40
C ASN A 3 16.34 7.63 20.57
N TYR A 4 16.14 6.69 19.66
CA TYR A 4 15.12 5.65 19.80
C TYR A 4 15.61 4.66 20.86
N ASP A 5 15.10 4.82 22.07
CA ASP A 5 15.39 3.90 23.17
C ASP A 5 14.43 2.70 23.09
N VAL A 6 14.99 1.53 22.72
CA VAL A 6 14.25 0.27 22.57
C VAL A 6 13.53 -0.12 23.86
N THR A 7 14.09 0.17 25.03
CA THR A 7 13.54 -0.27 26.33
C THR A 7 12.55 0.73 26.93
N LYS A 8 12.53 1.98 26.40
CA LYS A 8 11.68 3.04 26.89
C LYS A 8 10.20 2.64 26.82
N HIS A 9 9.52 2.79 27.95
CA HIS A 9 8.09 2.50 28.12
C HIS A 9 7.63 1.04 27.95
N ILE A 10 8.53 0.05 27.73
CA ILE A 10 8.12 -1.33 27.42
C ILE A 10 7.22 -1.96 28.51
N LYS A 11 7.52 -1.74 29.79
CA LYS A 11 6.69 -2.26 30.89
C LYS A 11 5.28 -1.66 30.87
N PHE A 12 5.20 -0.35 30.62
CA PHE A 12 3.94 0.37 30.48
C PHE A 12 3.17 -0.13 29.23
N GLN A 13 3.83 -0.25 28.09
CA GLN A 13 3.23 -0.73 26.85
C GLN A 13 2.66 -2.15 27.01
N ARG A 14 3.40 -3.05 27.68
CA ARG A 14 2.91 -4.41 27.97
C ARG A 14 1.69 -4.41 28.92
N ALA A 15 1.65 -3.52 29.91
CA ALA A 15 0.50 -3.41 30.82
C ALA A 15 -0.73 -2.85 30.08
N VAL A 16 -0.56 -1.78 29.32
CA VAL A 16 -1.61 -1.17 28.49
C VAL A 16 -2.13 -2.16 27.46
N TYR A 17 -1.25 -2.89 26.79
CA TYR A 17 -1.61 -3.92 25.83
C TYR A 17 -2.60 -4.95 26.42
N LYS A 18 -2.31 -5.49 27.62
CA LYS A 18 -3.20 -6.46 28.28
C LYS A 18 -4.61 -5.88 28.52
N THR A 19 -4.69 -4.63 28.97
CA THR A 19 -5.96 -3.96 29.22
C THR A 19 -6.71 -3.67 27.90
N LEU A 20 -6.02 -3.11 26.91
CA LEU A 20 -6.61 -2.76 25.62
C LEU A 20 -7.09 -4.00 24.84
N LEU A 21 -6.36 -5.10 24.93
CA LEU A 21 -6.77 -6.34 24.29
C LEU A 21 -8.12 -6.85 24.81
N HIS A 22 -8.34 -6.80 26.13
CA HIS A 22 -9.57 -7.30 26.74
C HIS A 22 -10.77 -6.37 26.54
N THR A 23 -10.54 -5.06 26.40
CA THR A 23 -11.60 -4.06 26.22
C THR A 23 -11.83 -3.71 24.76
N LEU A 24 -10.87 -3.02 24.13
CA LEU A 24 -10.98 -2.57 22.76
C LEU A 24 -10.92 -3.73 21.77
N GLY A 25 -10.15 -4.78 22.05
CA GLY A 25 -10.08 -5.97 21.21
C GLY A 25 -11.43 -6.66 21.07
N TRP A 26 -12.14 -6.87 22.20
CA TRP A 26 -13.49 -7.43 22.20
C TRP A 26 -14.49 -6.54 21.43
N PHE A 27 -14.49 -5.23 21.72
CA PHE A 27 -15.35 -4.27 21.03
C PHE A 27 -15.07 -4.22 19.51
N TYR A 28 -13.78 -4.21 19.14
CA TYR A 28 -13.38 -4.27 17.74
C TYR A 28 -13.89 -5.53 17.07
N THR A 29 -13.70 -6.69 17.68
CA THR A 29 -14.12 -7.99 17.14
C THR A 29 -15.62 -8.03 16.84
N LEU A 30 -16.45 -7.53 17.78
CA LEU A 30 -17.88 -7.41 17.58
C LEU A 30 -18.26 -6.45 16.46
N LYS A 31 -17.75 -5.20 16.53
CA LYS A 31 -18.11 -4.14 15.58
C LYS A 31 -17.58 -4.39 14.18
N SER A 32 -16.40 -4.96 14.06
CA SER A 32 -15.76 -5.23 12.78
C SER A 32 -16.13 -6.58 12.17
N ARG A 33 -16.85 -7.44 12.90
CA ARG A 33 -17.09 -8.83 12.52
C ARG A 33 -15.79 -9.57 12.22
N PHE A 34 -14.72 -9.25 12.98
CA PHE A 34 -13.45 -9.90 12.84
C PHE A 34 -13.52 -11.31 13.41
N LYS A 35 -13.28 -12.30 12.56
CA LYS A 35 -13.14 -13.70 12.91
C LYS A 35 -11.66 -14.06 12.91
N TYR A 36 -11.21 -14.82 13.88
CA TYR A 36 -9.81 -15.23 13.95
C TYR A 36 -9.65 -16.59 14.64
N GLU A 37 -8.65 -17.29 14.21
CA GLU A 37 -8.14 -18.44 14.93
C GLU A 37 -7.16 -17.93 15.99
N ARG A 38 -7.42 -18.25 17.24
CA ARG A 38 -6.52 -17.87 18.31
C ARG A 38 -5.28 -18.73 18.26
N HIS A 39 -4.14 -18.09 18.07
CA HIS A 39 -2.83 -18.76 18.09
C HIS A 39 -1.85 -17.90 18.88
N THR A 40 -1.41 -18.39 20.03
CA THR A 40 -0.33 -17.73 20.78
C THR A 40 0.98 -18.38 20.33
N PRO A 41 1.91 -17.60 19.72
CA PRO A 41 3.18 -18.15 19.27
C PRO A 41 3.93 -18.88 20.39
N GLU A 42 4.56 -19.98 20.07
CA GLU A 42 5.33 -20.79 21.03
C GLU A 42 6.58 -20.05 21.49
N ASN A 43 7.17 -19.27 20.58
CA ASN A 43 8.34 -18.45 20.87
C ASN A 43 7.92 -17.11 21.45
N GLU A 44 8.49 -16.73 22.61
CA GLU A 44 8.18 -15.46 23.28
C GLU A 44 8.55 -14.23 22.45
N THR A 45 9.58 -14.34 21.59
CA THR A 45 10.06 -13.26 20.73
C THR A 45 10.07 -13.71 19.28
N PHE A 46 9.38 -12.98 18.43
CA PHE A 46 9.23 -13.30 17.02
C PHE A 46 9.15 -12.07 16.13
N LEU A 47 9.52 -12.24 14.88
CA LEU A 47 9.19 -11.34 13.78
C LEU A 47 7.88 -11.81 13.13
N LEU A 48 6.83 -11.00 13.21
CA LEU A 48 5.60 -11.28 12.48
C LEU A 48 5.64 -10.59 11.11
N VAL A 49 5.37 -11.36 10.07
CA VAL A 49 5.25 -10.88 8.69
C VAL A 49 3.83 -11.17 8.19
N GLY A 50 3.13 -10.15 7.71
CA GLY A 50 1.74 -10.30 7.25
C GLY A 50 1.45 -9.55 5.96
N ASN A 51 0.33 -9.92 5.30
CA ASN A 51 -0.22 -9.17 4.18
C ASN A 51 -0.91 -7.88 4.65
N HIS A 52 -0.94 -6.84 3.80
CA HIS A 52 -1.43 -5.51 4.17
C HIS A 52 -2.61 -5.04 3.34
N ASN A 53 -3.80 -5.10 3.91
CA ASN A 53 -5.05 -4.73 3.24
C ASN A 53 -5.77 -3.54 3.90
N MET A 54 -5.61 -3.35 5.21
CA MET A 54 -6.25 -2.25 5.94
C MET A 54 -5.37 -1.70 7.06
N ASN A 55 -5.61 -0.45 7.46
CA ASN A 55 -4.83 0.21 8.53
C ASN A 55 -4.91 -0.49 9.90
N LEU A 56 -5.89 -1.36 10.09
CA LEU A 56 -6.10 -2.10 11.35
C LEU A 56 -5.57 -3.54 11.31
N ASP A 57 -4.88 -3.96 10.24
CA ASP A 57 -4.22 -5.28 10.19
C ASP A 57 -3.27 -5.50 11.38
N PRO A 58 -2.47 -4.50 11.83
CA PRO A 58 -1.66 -4.64 13.03
C PRO A 58 -2.48 -5.00 14.27
N PHE A 59 -3.64 -4.38 14.44
CA PHE A 59 -4.51 -4.67 15.57
C PHE A 59 -5.16 -6.05 15.48
N GLN A 60 -5.48 -6.51 14.27
CA GLN A 60 -5.97 -7.87 14.05
C GLN A 60 -4.92 -8.93 14.40
N ALA A 61 -3.66 -8.72 14.02
CA ALA A 61 -2.56 -9.60 14.39
C ALA A 61 -2.40 -9.69 15.92
N VAL A 62 -2.45 -8.55 16.61
CA VAL A 62 -2.40 -8.49 18.08
C VAL A 62 -3.54 -9.27 18.73
N ILE A 63 -4.76 -9.16 18.22
CA ILE A 63 -5.94 -9.88 18.78
C ILE A 63 -5.80 -11.38 18.57
N ALA A 64 -5.37 -11.81 17.39
CA ALA A 64 -5.25 -13.22 17.03
C ALA A 64 -4.12 -13.93 17.81
N THR A 65 -2.95 -13.29 17.89
CA THR A 65 -1.77 -13.87 18.56
C THR A 65 -1.78 -13.68 20.07
N ARG A 66 -2.55 -12.71 20.57
CA ARG A 66 -2.52 -12.30 21.98
C ARG A 66 -1.13 -11.94 22.49
N SER A 67 -0.26 -11.48 21.63
CA SER A 67 1.12 -11.13 21.93
C SER A 67 1.36 -9.64 21.78
N HIS A 68 2.11 -9.06 22.71
CA HIS A 68 2.58 -7.69 22.59
C HIS A 68 3.66 -7.64 21.50
N MET A 69 3.50 -6.73 20.55
CA MET A 69 4.50 -6.50 19.49
C MET A 69 4.55 -5.03 19.10
N ARG A 70 5.68 -4.57 18.60
CA ARG A 70 5.86 -3.26 17.99
C ARG A 70 5.69 -3.36 16.49
N PHE A 71 5.23 -2.28 15.86
CA PHE A 71 4.94 -2.25 14.43
C PHE A 71 5.88 -1.31 13.72
N VAL A 72 6.36 -1.72 12.53
CA VAL A 72 7.05 -0.81 11.62
C VAL A 72 6.01 0.16 11.04
N SER A 73 6.21 1.45 11.25
CA SER A 73 5.25 2.49 10.88
C SER A 73 5.92 3.62 10.11
N ASN A 74 5.15 4.23 9.20
CA ASN A 74 5.61 5.41 8.46
C ASN A 74 5.90 6.58 9.43
N ASP A 75 7.07 7.18 9.28
CA ASP A 75 7.53 8.36 10.03
C ASP A 75 6.54 9.53 10.00
N ALA A 76 5.81 9.73 8.90
CA ALA A 76 4.79 10.77 8.81
C ALA A 76 3.65 10.60 9.83
N ILE A 77 3.28 9.36 10.19
CA ILE A 77 2.28 9.09 11.23
C ILE A 77 2.84 9.46 12.60
N LEU A 78 4.13 9.21 12.82
CA LEU A 78 4.81 9.50 14.09
C LEU A 78 5.06 11.00 14.32
N LYS A 79 5.05 11.78 13.24
CA LYS A 79 5.12 13.26 13.25
C LYS A 79 3.74 13.94 13.30
N SER A 80 2.65 13.15 13.19
CA SER A 80 1.30 13.69 13.31
C SER A 80 0.93 14.05 14.75
N PHE A 81 -0.22 14.72 14.92
CA PHE A 81 -0.79 15.04 16.23
C PHE A 81 -0.87 13.82 17.18
N TRP A 82 -1.15 12.62 16.63
CA TRP A 82 -1.24 11.37 17.39
C TRP A 82 0.13 10.71 17.65
N GLY A 83 1.20 11.23 17.07
CA GLY A 83 2.54 10.64 17.17
C GLY A 83 3.02 10.42 18.62
N PRO A 84 2.95 11.42 19.53
CA PRO A 84 3.34 11.23 20.92
C PRO A 84 2.55 10.12 21.63
N VAL A 85 1.25 10.04 21.39
CA VAL A 85 0.36 9.00 21.94
C VAL A 85 0.78 7.63 21.42
N LEU A 86 0.99 7.49 20.11
CA LEU A 86 1.43 6.23 19.51
C LEU A 86 2.81 5.79 20.03
N LYS A 87 3.75 6.71 20.18
CA LYS A 87 5.08 6.43 20.77
C LYS A 87 4.97 5.89 22.19
N LEU A 88 4.10 6.51 23.01
CA LEU A 88 3.92 6.10 24.41
C LEU A 88 3.23 4.74 24.54
N PHE A 89 2.13 4.51 23.82
CA PHE A 89 1.25 3.36 24.02
C PHE A 89 1.65 2.14 23.18
N VAL A 90 2.21 2.36 21.99
CA VAL A 90 2.50 1.29 21.01
C VAL A 90 4.00 1.12 20.78
N GLY A 91 4.78 2.22 20.82
CA GLY A 91 6.22 2.21 20.57
C GLY A 91 6.60 1.80 19.14
N PRO A 92 5.97 2.38 18.10
CA PRO A 92 6.20 1.93 16.73
C PRO A 92 7.63 2.22 16.28
N ILE A 93 8.16 1.33 15.43
CA ILE A 93 9.48 1.46 14.81
C ILE A 93 9.36 2.39 13.59
N PRO A 94 10.09 3.51 13.54
CA PRO A 94 9.95 4.47 12.45
C PRO A 94 10.56 3.94 11.15
N ARG A 95 9.86 4.16 10.04
CA ARG A 95 10.35 3.96 8.67
C ARG A 95 10.26 5.26 7.90
N LYS A 96 11.41 5.81 7.50
CA LYS A 96 11.48 7.00 6.65
C LYS A 96 11.21 6.61 5.19
N ARG A 97 10.26 7.25 4.54
CA ARG A 97 10.05 7.10 3.09
C ARG A 97 11.17 7.79 2.31
N GLY A 98 11.62 7.14 1.25
CA GLY A 98 12.68 7.69 0.40
C GLY A 98 14.11 7.50 0.91
N ALA A 99 14.30 7.14 2.19
CA ALA A 99 15.60 6.84 2.77
C ALA A 99 15.98 5.35 2.65
N SER A 100 17.24 5.01 3.00
CA SER A 100 17.67 3.62 3.17
C SER A 100 16.81 2.92 4.22
N THR A 101 16.61 1.62 4.03
CA THR A 101 15.90 0.77 4.99
C THR A 101 16.79 0.28 6.12
N ASP A 102 18.11 0.48 6.05
CA ASP A 102 19.10 -0.11 6.93
C ASP A 102 18.89 0.27 8.39
N GLU A 103 18.56 1.55 8.64
CA GLU A 103 18.27 2.05 9.98
C GLU A 103 17.01 1.37 10.58
N THR A 104 15.97 1.18 9.78
CA THR A 104 14.76 0.48 10.21
C THR A 104 15.05 -1.00 10.49
N VAL A 105 15.84 -1.65 9.64
CA VAL A 105 16.28 -3.05 9.82
C VAL A 105 17.08 -3.19 11.12
N GLN A 106 17.99 -2.27 11.39
CA GLN A 106 18.75 -2.27 12.63
C GLN A 106 17.85 -2.14 13.87
N LEU A 107 16.88 -1.22 13.84
CA LEU A 107 15.93 -1.04 14.94
C LEU A 107 15.04 -2.29 15.14
N ILE A 108 14.65 -2.98 14.07
CA ILE A 108 13.93 -4.26 14.17
C ILE A 108 14.78 -5.28 14.93
N LYS A 109 16.03 -5.48 14.50
CA LYS A 109 16.94 -6.42 15.14
C LYS A 109 17.22 -6.09 16.62
N GLU A 110 17.36 -4.81 16.95
CA GLU A 110 17.55 -4.37 18.34
C GLU A 110 16.34 -4.68 19.22
N ASN A 111 15.09 -4.47 18.69
CA ASN A 111 13.87 -4.83 19.42
C ASN A 111 13.81 -6.34 19.66
N LEU A 112 14.05 -7.15 18.64
CA LEU A 112 14.01 -8.61 18.75
C LEU A 112 15.05 -9.12 19.75
N ARG A 113 16.31 -8.60 19.73
CA ARG A 113 17.35 -8.93 20.70
C ARG A 113 16.97 -8.50 22.13
N ALA A 114 16.20 -7.45 22.29
CA ALA A 114 15.67 -7.00 23.59
C ALA A 114 14.44 -7.80 24.08
N GLY A 115 14.07 -8.88 23.39
CA GLY A 115 12.90 -9.70 23.74
C GLY A 115 11.57 -9.01 23.42
N ILE A 116 11.53 -8.14 22.41
CA ILE A 116 10.33 -7.42 21.98
C ILE A 116 9.99 -7.88 20.56
N SER A 117 8.87 -8.59 20.43
CA SER A 117 8.37 -9.02 19.12
C SER A 117 8.06 -7.82 18.22
N VAL A 118 8.27 -8.01 16.93
CA VAL A 118 8.05 -6.96 15.92
C VAL A 118 7.15 -7.49 14.82
N ALA A 119 6.21 -6.67 14.36
CA ALA A 119 5.40 -6.96 13.18
C ALA A 119 5.69 -5.98 12.05
N MET A 120 5.78 -6.51 10.84
CA MET A 120 5.96 -5.75 9.62
C MET A 120 5.07 -6.26 8.49
N TYR A 121 4.75 -5.35 7.58
CA TYR A 121 3.98 -5.61 6.37
C TYR A 121 4.87 -5.27 5.17
N PRO A 122 5.51 -6.27 4.54
CA PRO A 122 6.60 -6.04 3.58
C PRO A 122 6.14 -5.49 2.23
N GLU A 123 4.86 -5.54 1.91
CA GLU A 123 4.26 -4.95 0.71
C GLU A 123 4.47 -3.43 0.61
N SER A 124 4.88 -2.77 1.69
CA SER A 124 5.12 -1.32 1.78
C SER A 124 3.87 -0.44 1.72
N GLU A 125 2.85 -0.82 0.99
CA GLU A 125 1.53 -0.17 0.90
C GLU A 125 0.44 -1.24 0.99
N ARG A 126 -0.78 -0.80 1.26
CA ARG A 126 -1.95 -1.67 1.22
C ARG A 126 -2.23 -2.09 -0.22
N SER A 127 -2.66 -3.33 -0.43
CA SER A 127 -3.02 -3.81 -1.75
C SER A 127 -4.03 -2.86 -2.45
N TRP A 128 -3.72 -2.53 -3.71
CA TRP A 128 -4.58 -1.69 -4.54
C TRP A 128 -5.67 -2.47 -5.26
N ASP A 129 -5.39 -3.69 -5.67
CA ASP A 129 -6.27 -4.53 -6.50
C ASP A 129 -6.87 -5.73 -5.78
N GLY A 130 -6.42 -6.02 -4.55
CA GLY A 130 -6.93 -7.10 -3.72
C GLY A 130 -6.07 -8.36 -3.71
N VAL A 131 -4.91 -8.31 -4.37
CA VAL A 131 -3.91 -9.38 -4.31
C VAL A 131 -2.71 -8.89 -3.50
N THR A 132 -2.08 -9.78 -2.74
CA THR A 132 -0.84 -9.49 -2.05
C THR A 132 0.23 -9.07 -3.05
N GLU A 133 0.84 -7.90 -2.84
CA GLU A 133 1.90 -7.38 -3.69
C GLU A 133 3.22 -8.13 -3.44
N ALA A 134 4.09 -8.10 -4.43
CA ALA A 134 5.42 -8.70 -4.31
C ALA A 134 6.23 -8.07 -3.18
N ILE A 135 6.97 -8.89 -2.47
CA ILE A 135 7.83 -8.48 -1.37
C ILE A 135 9.31 -8.60 -1.76
N SER A 136 10.17 -7.89 -1.05
CA SER A 136 11.61 -8.00 -1.27
C SER A 136 12.19 -9.22 -0.56
N ILE A 137 13.11 -9.92 -1.21
CA ILE A 137 13.90 -11.01 -0.61
C ILE A 137 14.65 -10.57 0.68
N LYS A 138 14.89 -9.28 0.84
CA LYS A 138 15.46 -8.71 2.08
C LYS A 138 14.59 -8.96 3.31
N THR A 139 13.29 -9.26 3.12
CA THR A 139 12.40 -9.65 4.23
C THR A 139 12.80 -11.01 4.79
N ALA A 140 13.08 -11.97 3.92
CA ALA A 140 13.58 -13.29 4.32
C ALA A 140 15.00 -13.21 4.92
N GLN A 141 15.86 -12.40 4.32
CA GLN A 141 17.19 -12.13 4.87
C GLN A 141 17.10 -11.56 6.30
N LEU A 142 16.21 -10.58 6.53
CA LEU A 142 15.96 -10.03 7.86
C LEU A 142 15.46 -11.11 8.83
N ALA A 143 14.49 -11.95 8.42
CA ALA A 143 13.98 -13.02 9.25
C ALA A 143 15.09 -13.97 9.69
N LYS A 144 15.92 -14.45 8.75
CA LYS A 144 17.09 -15.32 9.04
C LYS A 144 18.10 -14.66 9.95
N GLU A 145 18.50 -13.42 9.68
CA GLU A 145 19.52 -12.70 10.43
C GLU A 145 19.06 -12.18 11.80
N SER A 146 17.76 -12.19 12.05
CA SER A 146 17.19 -11.67 13.31
C SER A 146 17.49 -12.56 14.51
N GLY A 147 17.67 -13.87 14.30
CA GLY A 147 17.81 -14.86 15.34
C GLY A 147 16.53 -15.10 16.17
N ALA A 148 15.41 -14.51 15.77
CA ALA A 148 14.09 -14.69 16.38
C ALA A 148 13.25 -15.66 15.56
N ALA A 149 12.15 -16.17 16.11
CA ALA A 149 11.18 -16.95 15.36
C ALA A 149 10.48 -16.06 14.29
N LEU A 150 10.03 -16.66 13.21
CA LEU A 150 9.20 -16.03 12.20
C LEU A 150 7.76 -16.52 12.34
N VAL A 151 6.82 -15.59 12.45
CA VAL A 151 5.38 -15.86 12.45
C VAL A 151 4.77 -15.23 11.23
N THR A 152 4.11 -15.99 10.39
CA THR A 152 3.40 -15.47 9.21
C THR A 152 1.91 -15.29 9.53
N PHE A 153 1.32 -14.20 9.07
CA PHE A 153 -0.06 -13.83 9.40
C PHE A 153 -0.82 -13.39 8.16
N ALA A 154 -1.94 -14.03 7.87
CA ALA A 154 -2.79 -13.68 6.73
C ALA A 154 -4.14 -13.12 7.17
N THR A 155 -4.57 -12.03 6.48
CA THR A 155 -5.91 -11.45 6.66
C THR A 155 -6.70 -11.53 5.35
N ASN A 156 -7.93 -12.05 5.43
CA ASN A 156 -8.88 -12.13 4.33
C ASN A 156 -10.08 -11.21 4.58
N GLY A 157 -10.72 -10.75 3.50
CA GLY A 157 -11.88 -9.88 3.58
C GLY A 157 -11.57 -8.42 3.95
N SER A 158 -10.39 -8.13 4.46
CA SER A 158 -9.94 -6.77 4.84
C SER A 158 -9.92 -5.84 3.63
N TYR A 159 -9.47 -6.31 2.46
CA TYR A 159 -9.52 -5.56 1.22
C TYR A 159 -10.97 -5.21 0.82
N LEU A 160 -11.87 -6.17 0.76
CA LEU A 160 -13.26 -5.93 0.34
C LEU A 160 -14.02 -5.00 1.31
N ARG A 161 -13.61 -4.99 2.58
CA ARG A 161 -14.12 -4.07 3.59
C ARG A 161 -13.60 -2.64 3.41
N THR A 162 -12.32 -2.47 3.11
CA THR A 162 -11.66 -1.17 2.95
C THR A 162 -10.70 -1.17 1.76
N PRO A 163 -11.21 -1.33 0.52
CA PRO A 163 -10.32 -1.26 -0.64
C PRO A 163 -9.51 0.03 -0.60
N HIS A 164 -8.24 -0.03 -0.95
CA HIS A 164 -7.37 1.14 -0.84
C HIS A 164 -7.87 2.33 -1.68
N TRP A 165 -8.49 2.05 -2.81
CA TRP A 165 -9.10 3.05 -3.69
C TRP A 165 -10.44 3.58 -3.19
N ALA A 166 -11.24 2.79 -2.46
CA ALA A 166 -12.62 3.15 -2.12
C ALA A 166 -12.71 4.42 -1.27
N ARG A 167 -13.75 5.22 -1.52
CA ARG A 167 -14.06 6.41 -0.72
C ARG A 167 -14.57 6.03 0.67
N ASN A 168 -15.44 5.02 0.73
CA ASN A 168 -16.15 4.62 1.92
C ASN A 168 -15.72 3.22 2.42
N THR A 169 -15.69 3.05 3.73
CA THR A 169 -15.55 1.73 4.37
C THR A 169 -16.86 0.97 4.30
N ARG A 170 -16.80 -0.33 4.10
CA ARG A 170 -17.95 -1.23 4.00
C ARG A 170 -18.08 -2.07 5.26
N SER A 171 -19.28 -2.52 5.57
CA SER A 171 -19.57 -3.48 6.64
C SER A 171 -19.54 -4.90 6.08
N GLY A 172 -18.62 -5.71 6.56
CA GLY A 172 -18.45 -7.12 6.18
C GLY A 172 -17.43 -7.81 7.08
N PRO A 173 -17.39 -9.15 7.08
CA PRO A 173 -16.47 -9.90 7.91
C PRO A 173 -15.02 -9.74 7.43
N THR A 174 -14.10 -9.81 8.37
CA THR A 174 -12.68 -9.99 8.11
C THR A 174 -12.19 -11.21 8.87
N LEU A 175 -11.24 -11.93 8.31
CA LEU A 175 -10.69 -13.14 8.91
C LEU A 175 -9.18 -12.96 9.06
N GLY A 176 -8.63 -13.38 10.20
CA GLY A 176 -7.18 -13.36 10.44
C GLY A 176 -6.72 -14.65 11.06
N ARG A 177 -5.58 -15.15 10.61
CA ARG A 177 -4.95 -16.36 11.18
C ARG A 177 -3.44 -16.28 11.10
N VAL A 178 -2.77 -16.87 12.06
CA VAL A 178 -1.39 -17.28 11.91
C VAL A 178 -1.38 -18.43 10.91
N VAL A 179 -0.52 -18.33 9.89
CA VAL A 179 -0.40 -19.38 8.87
C VAL A 179 0.63 -20.39 9.29
N ASN A 180 1.84 -19.93 9.59
CA ASN A 180 2.93 -20.77 10.06
C ASN A 180 3.76 -20.05 11.13
N GLU A 181 4.48 -20.84 11.93
CA GLU A 181 5.51 -20.40 12.85
C GLU A 181 6.78 -21.20 12.59
N TYR A 182 7.88 -20.50 12.33
CA TYR A 182 9.20 -21.06 12.07
C TYR A 182 10.11 -20.71 13.26
N SER A 183 10.61 -21.71 13.95
CA SER A 183 11.55 -21.53 15.06
C SER A 183 12.88 -20.98 14.57
N PRO A 184 13.68 -20.34 15.43
CA PRO A 184 15.01 -19.88 15.07
C PRO A 184 15.89 -20.97 14.46
N LYS A 185 15.80 -22.19 15.00
CA LYS A 185 16.55 -23.35 14.51
C LYS A 185 16.14 -23.74 13.07
N GLN A 186 14.85 -23.77 12.77
CA GLN A 186 14.39 -24.02 11.39
C GLN A 186 14.90 -22.95 10.43
N LEU A 187 14.86 -21.66 10.83
CA LEU A 187 15.37 -20.57 10.00
C LEU A 187 16.88 -20.63 9.77
N GLU A 188 17.65 -21.14 10.71
CA GLU A 188 19.10 -21.39 10.54
C GLU A 188 19.36 -22.47 9.47
N GLU A 189 18.54 -23.51 9.42
CA GLU A 189 18.66 -24.64 8.49
C GLU A 189 18.18 -24.29 7.06
N MET A 190 17.21 -23.36 6.91
CA MET A 190 16.67 -22.91 5.63
C MET A 190 17.60 -21.90 4.95
N SER A 191 17.66 -21.92 3.62
CA SER A 191 18.25 -20.84 2.81
C SER A 191 17.40 -19.57 2.85
N VAL A 192 17.92 -18.44 2.42
CA VAL A 192 17.17 -17.19 2.33
C VAL A 192 16.03 -17.31 1.30
N GLU A 193 16.30 -18.03 0.21
CA GLU A 193 15.34 -18.31 -0.86
C GLU A 193 14.17 -19.16 -0.36
N GLU A 194 14.44 -20.23 0.40
CA GLU A 194 13.39 -21.07 1.01
C GLU A 194 12.53 -20.28 2.00
N ILE A 195 13.15 -19.43 2.83
CA ILE A 195 12.40 -18.55 3.73
C ILE A 195 11.56 -17.53 2.93
N TYR A 196 12.08 -17.02 1.82
CA TYR A 196 11.36 -16.08 0.96
C TYR A 196 10.13 -16.74 0.33
N GLU A 197 10.28 -17.92 -0.24
CA GLU A 197 9.18 -18.68 -0.83
C GLU A 197 8.11 -19.02 0.22
N ALA A 198 8.53 -19.46 1.41
CA ALA A 198 7.62 -19.73 2.51
C ALA A 198 6.84 -18.47 2.94
N ILE A 199 7.49 -17.32 3.08
CA ILE A 199 6.80 -16.07 3.42
C ILE A 199 5.82 -15.69 2.31
N VAL A 200 6.23 -15.75 1.03
CA VAL A 200 5.38 -15.38 -0.11
C VAL A 200 4.13 -16.27 -0.15
N GLU A 201 4.28 -17.59 0.03
CA GLU A 201 3.16 -18.53 0.04
C GLU A 201 2.21 -18.25 1.22
N ASP A 202 2.76 -18.13 2.43
CA ASP A 202 1.99 -17.98 3.67
C ASP A 202 1.15 -16.70 3.70
N ILE A 203 1.70 -15.58 3.23
CA ILE A 203 0.99 -14.29 3.27
C ILE A 203 0.21 -14.00 1.98
N HIS A 204 0.26 -14.89 0.98
CA HIS A 204 -0.46 -14.70 -0.26
C HIS A 204 -1.96 -14.71 -0.05
N VAL A 205 -2.62 -13.66 -0.46
CA VAL A 205 -4.09 -13.51 -0.43
C VAL A 205 -4.57 -12.92 -1.74
N ASN A 206 -5.50 -13.61 -2.39
CA ASN A 206 -6.35 -13.07 -3.42
C ASN A 206 -7.75 -12.87 -2.85
N ALA A 207 -8.15 -11.63 -2.64
CA ALA A 207 -9.42 -11.30 -2.00
C ALA A 207 -10.64 -11.84 -2.77
N PHE A 208 -10.52 -11.99 -4.10
CA PHE A 208 -11.62 -12.44 -4.95
C PHE A 208 -11.72 -13.96 -5.02
N GLU A 209 -10.62 -14.69 -4.99
CA GLU A 209 -10.62 -16.14 -4.84
C GLU A 209 -11.26 -16.55 -3.52
N PHE A 210 -10.84 -15.91 -2.42
CA PHE A 210 -11.45 -16.09 -1.12
C PHE A 210 -12.96 -15.75 -1.16
N GLN A 211 -13.33 -14.66 -1.82
CA GLN A 211 -14.72 -14.21 -1.89
C GLN A 211 -15.60 -15.14 -2.71
N ARG A 212 -15.09 -15.73 -3.80
CA ARG A 212 -15.83 -16.74 -4.59
C ARG A 212 -16.20 -17.97 -3.76
N GLN A 213 -15.34 -18.36 -2.81
CA GLN A 213 -15.59 -19.50 -1.93
C GLN A 213 -16.63 -19.19 -0.82
N HIS A 214 -16.69 -17.93 -0.34
CA HIS A 214 -17.46 -17.58 0.86
C HIS A 214 -18.70 -16.73 0.59
N MET A 215 -18.70 -15.97 -0.50
CA MET A 215 -19.80 -15.06 -0.89
C MET A 215 -20.27 -14.14 0.25
N TYR A 216 -19.35 -13.59 1.04
CA TYR A 216 -19.65 -12.65 2.10
C TYR A 216 -20.15 -11.31 1.55
N LYS A 217 -21.14 -10.74 2.23
CA LYS A 217 -21.68 -9.43 1.86
C LYS A 217 -20.90 -8.30 2.52
N TYR A 218 -20.40 -7.39 1.70
CA TYR A 218 -19.74 -6.15 2.11
C TYR A 218 -20.64 -4.97 1.75
N ARG A 219 -21.39 -4.47 2.74
CA ARG A 219 -22.41 -3.43 2.51
C ARG A 219 -21.84 -2.05 2.76
N GLY A 220 -22.09 -1.12 1.86
CA GLY A 220 -21.65 0.27 1.94
C GLY A 220 -22.51 1.16 1.06
N ARG A 221 -22.12 2.42 0.95
CA ARG A 221 -22.64 3.39 -0.01
C ARG A 221 -21.54 3.74 -0.98
N ASP A 222 -21.93 4.13 -2.20
CA ASP A 222 -21.00 4.57 -3.24
C ASP A 222 -19.88 3.53 -3.44
N MET A 223 -20.30 2.30 -3.75
CA MET A 223 -19.44 1.11 -3.69
C MET A 223 -18.34 1.13 -4.75
N ALA A 224 -18.58 1.80 -5.90
CA ALA A 224 -17.58 1.94 -6.97
C ALA A 224 -16.76 3.23 -6.87
N GLU A 225 -17.09 4.13 -5.95
CA GLU A 225 -16.48 5.45 -5.88
C GLU A 225 -14.95 5.39 -5.74
N ASN A 226 -14.24 5.99 -6.71
CA ASN A 226 -12.80 5.98 -6.92
C ASN A 226 -12.22 4.64 -7.47
N ALA A 227 -13.03 3.70 -7.97
CA ALA A 227 -12.52 2.47 -8.57
C ALA A 227 -11.65 2.73 -9.82
N GLU A 228 -11.83 3.86 -10.50
CA GLU A 228 -11.00 4.32 -11.61
C GLU A 228 -9.53 4.54 -11.21
N ILE A 229 -9.22 4.67 -9.92
CA ILE A 229 -7.83 4.73 -9.45
C ILE A 229 -7.09 3.45 -9.82
N VAL A 230 -7.74 2.28 -9.69
CA VAL A 230 -7.17 0.98 -9.98
C VAL A 230 -7.58 0.46 -11.34
N CYS A 231 -8.81 0.75 -11.81
CA CYS A 231 -9.35 0.34 -13.10
C CYS A 231 -9.29 1.51 -14.10
N TYR A 232 -8.10 1.93 -14.53
CA TYR A 232 -7.89 3.16 -15.28
C TYR A 232 -7.78 3.00 -16.80
N ILE A 233 -7.63 1.78 -17.31
CA ILE A 233 -7.68 1.45 -18.75
C ILE A 233 -9.02 0.79 -19.02
N CYS A 234 -9.81 1.37 -19.93
CA CYS A 234 -11.07 0.74 -20.33
C CYS A 234 -10.81 -0.58 -21.09
N PRO A 235 -11.36 -1.72 -20.69
CA PRO A 235 -11.09 -2.99 -21.35
C PRO A 235 -11.74 -3.09 -22.73
N LYS A 236 -12.75 -2.26 -23.02
CA LYS A 236 -13.42 -2.20 -24.32
C LYS A 236 -12.66 -1.34 -25.34
N CYS A 237 -12.46 -0.05 -25.02
CA CYS A 237 -11.87 0.90 -25.98
C CYS A 237 -10.38 1.16 -25.78
N LYS A 238 -9.73 0.54 -24.78
CA LYS A 238 -8.29 0.64 -24.46
C LYS A 238 -7.81 2.06 -24.12
N LYS A 239 -8.72 3.01 -23.94
CA LYS A 239 -8.34 4.39 -23.57
C LYS A 239 -7.94 4.47 -22.11
N ILE A 240 -6.79 5.10 -21.85
CA ILE A 240 -6.23 5.34 -20.52
C ILE A 240 -6.89 6.59 -19.91
N GLY A 241 -7.21 6.55 -18.60
CA GLY A 241 -7.73 7.69 -17.85
C GLY A 241 -9.11 8.21 -18.31
N LYS A 242 -9.90 7.33 -18.94
CA LYS A 242 -11.28 7.62 -19.34
C LYS A 242 -12.32 6.91 -18.48
N MET A 243 -11.86 6.12 -17.51
CA MET A 243 -12.73 5.55 -16.49
C MET A 243 -13.05 6.59 -15.42
N TYR A 244 -14.27 6.60 -14.92
CA TYR A 244 -14.74 7.42 -13.81
C TYR A 244 -15.84 6.69 -13.06
N SER A 245 -16.06 7.03 -11.82
CA SER A 245 -17.05 6.40 -10.96
C SER A 245 -18.07 7.39 -10.42
N GLU A 246 -19.30 6.92 -10.24
CA GLU A 246 -20.38 7.66 -9.57
C GLU A 246 -21.23 6.66 -8.77
N GLY A 247 -21.24 6.80 -7.46
CA GLY A 247 -21.98 5.90 -6.58
C GLY A 247 -21.48 4.44 -6.69
N ASP A 248 -22.35 3.56 -7.17
CA ASP A 248 -22.04 2.14 -7.39
C ASP A 248 -21.60 1.83 -8.83
N LEU A 249 -21.50 2.82 -9.71
CA LEU A 249 -21.19 2.62 -11.12
C LEU A 249 -19.75 3.01 -11.44
N LEU A 250 -19.11 2.20 -12.28
CA LEU A 250 -17.83 2.48 -12.93
C LEU A 250 -18.07 2.59 -14.44
N MET A 251 -17.71 3.72 -15.02
CA MET A 251 -18.09 4.10 -16.38
C MET A 251 -16.88 4.56 -17.19
N CYS A 252 -16.97 4.44 -18.51
CA CYS A 252 -15.98 4.96 -19.44
C CYS A 252 -16.53 6.12 -20.27
N SER A 253 -15.99 7.33 -20.12
CA SER A 253 -16.35 8.50 -20.92
C SER A 253 -15.97 8.40 -22.40
N GLY A 254 -15.15 7.43 -22.76
CA GLY A 254 -14.67 7.23 -24.13
C GLY A 254 -15.54 6.32 -25.00
N CYS A 255 -16.34 5.42 -24.43
CA CYS A 255 -17.17 4.47 -25.17
C CYS A 255 -18.48 4.08 -24.48
N GLY A 256 -18.82 4.67 -23.34
CA GLY A 256 -20.04 4.38 -22.60
C GLY A 256 -20.07 3.04 -21.86
N TYR A 257 -18.95 2.28 -21.81
CA TYR A 257 -18.88 1.04 -21.05
C TYR A 257 -19.20 1.30 -19.59
N THR A 258 -20.19 0.59 -19.03
CA THR A 258 -20.72 0.82 -17.68
C THR A 258 -20.85 -0.51 -16.94
N LEU A 259 -20.37 -0.54 -15.70
CA LEU A 259 -20.48 -1.67 -14.79
C LEU A 259 -20.95 -1.18 -13.43
N ARG A 260 -21.66 -2.04 -12.70
CA ARG A 260 -22.04 -1.82 -11.30
C ARG A 260 -21.13 -2.64 -10.40
N TYR A 261 -20.65 -2.05 -9.32
CA TYR A 261 -19.91 -2.78 -8.28
C TYR A 261 -20.88 -3.24 -7.19
N ASN A 262 -21.03 -4.54 -7.00
CA ASN A 262 -22.02 -5.12 -6.10
C ASN A 262 -21.50 -5.35 -4.67
N GLN A 263 -22.40 -5.75 -3.77
CA GLN A 263 -22.10 -6.01 -2.36
C GLN A 263 -21.16 -7.21 -2.11
N TYR A 264 -20.89 -8.00 -3.12
CA TYR A 264 -19.95 -9.12 -3.05
C TYR A 264 -18.54 -8.75 -3.51
N GLY A 265 -18.34 -7.51 -3.98
CA GLY A 265 -17.04 -7.02 -4.45
C GLY A 265 -16.78 -7.32 -5.91
N PHE A 266 -17.81 -7.66 -6.68
CA PHE A 266 -17.71 -7.95 -8.09
C PHE A 266 -18.40 -6.88 -8.95
N PHE A 267 -17.85 -6.66 -10.15
CA PHE A 267 -18.53 -5.88 -11.19
C PHE A 267 -19.58 -6.74 -11.90
N GLU A 268 -20.72 -6.14 -12.16
CA GLU A 268 -21.84 -6.73 -12.90
C GLU A 268 -22.36 -5.75 -13.95
N GLY A 269 -22.97 -6.26 -15.02
CA GLY A 269 -23.52 -5.46 -16.11
C GLY A 269 -23.53 -6.22 -17.43
N GLU A 270 -23.81 -5.49 -18.52
CA GLU A 270 -23.74 -6.07 -19.85
C GLU A 270 -22.30 -6.16 -20.33
N ASN A 271 -21.92 -7.33 -20.88
CA ASN A 271 -20.60 -7.59 -21.47
C ASN A 271 -19.44 -7.33 -20.49
N VAL A 272 -19.52 -7.83 -19.25
CA VAL A 272 -18.46 -7.78 -18.26
C VAL A 272 -17.21 -8.45 -18.80
N VAL A 273 -16.13 -7.68 -18.98
CA VAL A 273 -14.83 -8.21 -19.41
C VAL A 273 -14.05 -8.74 -18.21
N PHE A 274 -14.02 -7.96 -17.13
CA PHE A 274 -13.43 -8.33 -15.83
C PHE A 274 -14.45 -8.05 -14.74
N ASP A 275 -14.71 -9.04 -13.92
CA ASP A 275 -15.69 -8.92 -12.84
C ASP A 275 -15.07 -8.45 -11.51
N ASN A 276 -13.75 -8.26 -11.46
CA ASN A 276 -13.06 -7.83 -10.26
C ASN A 276 -11.81 -6.98 -10.57
N THR A 277 -11.31 -6.27 -9.55
CA THR A 277 -10.16 -5.37 -9.69
C THR A 277 -8.84 -6.11 -9.86
N ALA A 278 -8.69 -7.33 -9.37
CA ALA A 278 -7.46 -8.11 -9.49
C ALA A 278 -7.19 -8.54 -10.94
N ASP A 279 -8.20 -9.15 -11.58
CA ASP A 279 -8.09 -9.58 -12.97
C ASP A 279 -7.94 -8.38 -13.91
N TRP A 280 -8.69 -7.28 -13.62
CA TRP A 280 -8.56 -6.05 -14.39
C TRP A 280 -7.15 -5.44 -14.26
N SER A 281 -6.62 -5.36 -13.05
CA SER A 281 -5.26 -4.85 -12.78
C SER A 281 -4.18 -5.69 -13.46
N ARG A 282 -4.27 -7.02 -13.36
CA ARG A 282 -3.35 -7.95 -14.03
C ARG A 282 -3.33 -7.72 -15.53
N TRP A 283 -4.50 -7.67 -16.16
CA TRP A 283 -4.61 -7.36 -17.59
C TRP A 283 -4.03 -5.98 -17.94
N GLN A 284 -4.27 -4.95 -17.12
CA GLN A 284 -3.71 -3.62 -17.35
C GLN A 284 -2.18 -3.62 -17.32
N LYS A 285 -1.58 -4.35 -16.38
CA LYS A 285 -0.12 -4.49 -16.26
C LYS A 285 0.47 -5.15 -17.53
N GLU A 286 -0.19 -6.19 -18.04
CA GLU A 286 0.19 -6.88 -19.28
C GLU A 286 0.01 -5.95 -20.50
N TRP A 287 -1.15 -5.31 -20.61
CA TRP A 287 -1.44 -4.38 -21.70
C TRP A 287 -0.43 -3.22 -21.76
N LEU A 288 -0.03 -2.67 -20.61
CA LEU A 288 0.99 -1.62 -20.55
C LEU A 288 2.35 -2.12 -21.04
N LYS A 289 2.75 -3.35 -20.70
CA LYS A 289 4.00 -3.95 -21.18
C LYS A 289 3.97 -4.13 -22.69
N GLU A 290 2.89 -4.70 -23.22
CA GLU A 290 2.72 -4.92 -24.67
C GLU A 290 2.74 -3.62 -25.48
N ASN A 291 2.19 -2.53 -24.92
CA ASN A 291 2.09 -1.23 -25.58
C ASN A 291 3.20 -0.24 -25.15
N ALA A 292 4.24 -0.70 -24.44
CA ALA A 292 5.30 0.15 -23.92
C ALA A 292 5.97 1.02 -24.97
N GLY A 293 6.22 0.48 -26.17
CA GLY A 293 6.84 1.22 -27.28
C GLY A 293 5.97 2.40 -27.75
N GLU A 294 4.68 2.16 -27.96
CA GLU A 294 3.75 3.22 -28.35
C GLU A 294 3.63 4.30 -27.25
N LEU A 295 3.56 3.86 -26.00
CA LEU A 295 3.45 4.77 -24.85
C LEU A 295 4.71 5.64 -24.69
N LYS A 296 5.91 5.06 -24.86
CA LYS A 296 7.18 5.80 -24.86
C LYS A 296 7.25 6.84 -25.98
N ALA A 297 6.68 6.57 -27.14
CA ALA A 297 6.64 7.50 -28.27
C ALA A 297 5.71 8.71 -28.04
N ARG A 298 4.84 8.69 -27.02
CA ARG A 298 3.92 9.79 -26.68
C ARG A 298 4.63 10.94 -25.95
N THR A 299 5.54 11.62 -26.64
CA THR A 299 6.34 12.71 -26.06
C THR A 299 5.75 14.12 -26.32
N LYS A 300 4.81 14.24 -27.28
CA LYS A 300 4.21 15.53 -27.69
C LYS A 300 2.85 15.79 -27.05
N ARG A 301 2.10 14.75 -26.70
CA ARG A 301 0.79 14.86 -26.06
C ARG A 301 0.78 14.06 -24.76
N PRO A 302 0.34 14.65 -23.65
CA PRO A 302 0.32 13.95 -22.38
C PRO A 302 -0.63 12.75 -22.43
N ILE A 303 -0.25 11.69 -21.77
CA ILE A 303 -1.08 10.47 -21.58
C ILE A 303 -2.13 10.76 -20.51
N ILE A 304 -1.72 11.46 -19.44
CA ILE A 304 -2.56 11.87 -18.31
C ILE A 304 -2.31 13.33 -17.99
N VAL A 305 -3.37 14.02 -17.62
CA VAL A 305 -3.34 15.42 -17.14
C VAL A 305 -4.05 15.47 -15.78
N ASN A 306 -3.38 16.01 -14.78
CA ASN A 306 -3.95 16.27 -13.46
C ASN A 306 -3.81 17.76 -13.14
N GLU A 307 -4.92 18.46 -13.10
CA GLU A 307 -4.98 19.90 -12.82
C GLU A 307 -5.06 20.21 -11.33
N GLY A 308 -4.71 21.44 -10.95
CA GLY A 308 -4.86 21.95 -9.58
C GLY A 308 -3.90 21.35 -8.54
N VAL A 309 -2.82 20.69 -8.97
CA VAL A 309 -1.88 20.06 -8.07
C VAL A 309 -0.96 21.08 -7.39
N LYS A 310 -0.35 20.64 -6.28
CA LYS A 310 0.73 21.35 -5.58
C LYS A 310 2.01 20.55 -5.70
N LEU A 311 3.11 21.23 -6.03
CA LEU A 311 4.45 20.63 -6.05
C LEU A 311 5.25 21.08 -4.82
N TYR A 312 5.88 20.11 -4.17
CA TYR A 312 6.82 20.33 -3.06
C TYR A 312 8.16 19.68 -3.37
N GLU A 313 9.21 20.28 -2.86
CA GLU A 313 10.60 19.80 -2.93
C GLU A 313 11.17 19.67 -1.53
N SER A 314 11.99 18.64 -1.27
CA SER A 314 12.72 18.55 -0.02
C SER A 314 14.00 19.39 -0.05
N ASP A 315 14.30 20.08 1.05
CA ASP A 315 15.64 20.64 1.29
C ASP A 315 16.64 19.55 1.74
N GLU A 316 17.89 19.91 1.96
CA GLU A 316 18.96 19.03 2.41
C GLU A 316 18.68 18.43 3.81
N GLN A 317 17.90 19.11 4.63
CA GLN A 317 17.47 18.66 5.95
C GLN A 317 16.23 17.75 5.91
N GLY A 318 15.62 17.58 4.71
CA GLY A 318 14.42 16.79 4.49
C GLY A 318 13.11 17.50 4.79
N ASN A 319 13.11 18.83 4.98
CA ASN A 319 11.90 19.61 5.12
C ASN A 319 11.28 19.88 3.74
N MET A 320 9.95 19.88 3.68
CA MET A 320 9.22 20.07 2.42
C MET A 320 8.87 21.53 2.21
N ARG A 321 9.34 22.14 1.10
CA ARG A 321 9.00 23.48 0.65
C ARG A 321 8.03 23.41 -0.52
N GLU A 322 6.95 24.17 -0.50
CA GLU A 322 6.05 24.35 -1.63
C GLU A 322 6.73 25.15 -2.75
N LEU A 323 6.86 24.55 -3.94
CA LEU A 323 7.41 25.21 -5.14
C LEU A 323 6.32 25.85 -5.97
N ALA A 324 5.15 25.21 -6.08
CA ALA A 324 4.06 25.69 -6.90
C ALA A 324 2.71 25.15 -6.41
N SER A 325 1.65 25.91 -6.63
CA SER A 325 0.26 25.57 -6.31
C SER A 325 -0.67 25.93 -7.46
N GLY A 326 -1.77 25.17 -7.62
CA GLY A 326 -2.75 25.40 -8.69
C GLY A 326 -2.19 25.12 -10.09
N VAL A 327 -1.20 24.23 -10.19
CA VAL A 327 -0.49 23.88 -11.43
C VAL A 327 -0.99 22.54 -11.96
N SER A 328 -0.57 22.13 -13.16
CA SER A 328 -0.94 20.85 -13.76
C SER A 328 0.25 19.90 -13.80
N ALA A 329 0.02 18.62 -13.47
CA ALA A 329 0.96 17.54 -13.68
C ALA A 329 0.60 16.78 -14.96
N LEU A 330 1.53 16.68 -15.88
CA LEU A 330 1.40 16.10 -17.20
C LEU A 330 2.30 14.88 -17.33
N LEU A 331 1.71 13.70 -17.48
CA LEU A 331 2.46 12.47 -17.72
C LEU A 331 2.62 12.23 -19.21
N TYR A 332 3.85 12.22 -19.68
CA TYR A 332 4.25 11.84 -21.05
C TYR A 332 4.93 10.47 -21.07
N GLY A 333 5.26 10.00 -22.26
CA GLY A 333 5.96 8.73 -22.43
C GLY A 333 7.41 8.73 -21.95
N ASP A 334 8.02 9.93 -21.84
CA ASP A 334 9.41 10.13 -21.47
C ASP A 334 9.64 10.94 -20.19
N ARG A 335 8.60 11.61 -19.67
CA ARG A 335 8.73 12.51 -18.52
C ARG A 335 7.42 12.82 -17.82
N ILE A 336 7.52 13.47 -16.66
CA ILE A 336 6.43 14.15 -15.97
C ILE A 336 6.77 15.64 -15.93
N ASP A 337 5.90 16.48 -16.51
CA ASP A 337 6.04 17.94 -16.46
C ASP A 337 5.05 18.55 -15.47
N ILE A 338 5.53 19.54 -14.71
CA ILE A 338 4.68 20.41 -13.89
C ILE A 338 4.63 21.76 -14.57
N VAL A 339 3.41 22.19 -14.96
CA VAL A 339 3.22 23.39 -15.78
C VAL A 339 2.21 24.37 -15.18
N ARG A 340 2.41 25.67 -15.48
CA ARG A 340 1.43 26.71 -15.16
C ARG A 340 0.37 26.81 -16.23
N GLY A 341 -0.85 27.11 -15.80
CA GLY A 341 -1.96 27.36 -16.73
C GLY A 341 -2.48 26.07 -17.40
N ARG A 342 -3.29 26.25 -18.42
CA ARG A 342 -3.94 25.18 -19.20
C ARG A 342 -3.33 25.00 -20.59
N ASP A 343 -2.43 25.88 -20.99
CA ASP A 343 -1.75 25.76 -22.26
C ASP A 343 -0.42 25.02 -22.07
N TYR A 344 -0.44 23.76 -22.43
CA TYR A 344 0.66 22.82 -22.25
C TYR A 344 1.69 22.85 -23.40
N THR A 345 1.48 23.72 -24.40
CA THR A 345 2.34 23.79 -25.60
C THR A 345 3.56 24.69 -25.42
N TYR A 346 3.49 25.64 -24.48
CA TYR A 346 4.56 26.58 -24.24
C TYR A 346 5.57 26.08 -23.22
N LYS A 347 6.81 25.91 -23.64
CA LYS A 347 7.92 25.47 -22.75
C LYS A 347 8.15 26.42 -21.57
N GLU A 348 7.85 27.69 -21.73
CA GLU A 348 7.95 28.73 -20.70
C GLU A 348 7.02 28.52 -19.52
N ASN A 349 5.98 27.74 -19.71
CA ASN A 349 5.04 27.37 -18.65
C ASN A 349 5.55 26.20 -17.79
N ILE A 350 6.63 25.52 -18.18
CA ILE A 350 7.19 24.38 -17.42
C ILE A 350 7.92 24.90 -16.18
N ILE A 351 7.41 24.56 -15.01
CA ILE A 351 8.02 24.86 -13.72
C ILE A 351 9.12 23.86 -13.40
N LYS A 352 8.82 22.58 -13.65
CA LYS A 352 9.73 21.45 -13.39
C LYS A 352 9.42 20.30 -14.36
N SER A 353 10.47 19.66 -14.83
CA SER A 353 10.38 18.43 -15.63
C SER A 353 11.12 17.30 -14.92
N PHE A 354 10.54 16.12 -14.94
CA PHE A 354 11.08 14.90 -14.35
C PHE A 354 11.22 13.84 -15.44
N PRO A 355 12.39 13.72 -16.10
CA PRO A 355 12.64 12.67 -17.07
C PRO A 355 12.49 11.29 -16.44
N MET A 356 11.81 10.34 -17.11
CA MET A 356 11.52 9.00 -16.58
C MET A 356 12.78 8.23 -16.18
N GLU A 357 13.85 8.38 -16.94
CA GLU A 357 15.16 7.75 -16.68
C GLU A 357 15.84 8.26 -15.41
N GLN A 358 15.56 9.52 -15.00
CA GLN A 358 16.13 10.15 -13.82
C GLN A 358 15.31 9.94 -12.56
N ILE A 359 14.10 9.40 -12.69
CA ILE A 359 13.26 9.05 -11.54
C ILE A 359 13.76 7.71 -10.97
N THR A 360 14.45 7.77 -9.85
CA THR A 360 15.01 6.58 -9.19
C THR A 360 14.01 5.85 -8.29
N LYS A 361 13.06 6.59 -7.71
CA LYS A 361 11.97 6.06 -6.88
C LYS A 361 10.68 6.81 -7.21
N LEU A 362 9.58 6.08 -7.32
CA LEU A 362 8.24 6.62 -7.41
C LEU A 362 7.34 5.82 -6.47
N GLY A 363 6.49 6.51 -5.75
CA GLY A 363 5.56 5.92 -4.79
C GLY A 363 4.47 6.92 -4.45
N GLY A 364 3.73 6.67 -3.38
CA GLY A 364 2.69 7.57 -2.97
C GLY A 364 2.31 7.52 -1.51
N PHE A 365 1.40 8.39 -1.14
CA PHE A 365 0.79 8.40 0.18
C PHE A 365 -0.71 8.65 0.08
N GLY A 366 -1.47 7.67 0.54
CA GLY A 366 -2.92 7.67 0.35
C GLY A 366 -3.29 7.69 -1.13
N LYS A 367 -4.33 8.42 -1.51
CA LYS A 367 -4.88 8.45 -2.87
C LYS A 367 -4.50 9.71 -3.67
N HIS A 368 -3.87 10.69 -3.00
CA HIS A 368 -3.75 12.05 -3.53
C HIS A 368 -2.32 12.55 -3.64
N ILE A 369 -1.35 11.78 -3.20
CA ILE A 369 0.02 12.22 -3.13
C ILE A 369 0.91 11.24 -3.88
N ILE A 370 1.56 11.73 -4.93
CA ILE A 370 2.68 11.07 -5.58
C ILE A 370 3.96 11.58 -4.96
N THR A 371 4.88 10.68 -4.68
CA THR A 371 6.23 11.01 -4.23
C THR A 371 7.21 10.44 -5.23
N LEU A 372 8.24 11.20 -5.56
CA LEU A 372 9.29 10.75 -6.45
C LEU A 372 10.67 11.28 -6.03
N THR A 373 11.70 10.52 -6.35
CA THR A 373 13.09 10.96 -6.23
C THR A 373 13.66 11.09 -7.64
N CYS A 374 14.05 12.29 -8.01
CA CYS A 374 14.63 12.59 -9.32
C CYS A 374 15.96 13.31 -9.11
N SER A 375 17.03 12.80 -9.73
CA SER A 375 18.39 13.37 -9.60
C SER A 375 18.81 13.60 -8.13
N GLY A 376 18.49 12.66 -7.25
CA GLY A 376 18.83 12.71 -5.83
C GLY A 376 17.90 13.55 -4.95
N THR A 377 17.05 14.40 -5.52
CA THR A 377 16.11 15.26 -4.77
C THR A 377 14.73 14.59 -4.64
N TYR A 378 14.14 14.70 -3.46
CA TYR A 378 12.81 14.15 -3.19
C TYR A 378 11.72 15.21 -3.44
N TYR A 379 10.71 14.83 -4.20
CA TYR A 379 9.56 15.66 -4.56
C TYR A 379 8.25 15.02 -4.14
N LYS A 380 7.23 15.87 -3.94
CA LYS A 380 5.87 15.47 -3.64
C LYS A 380 4.90 16.27 -4.50
N ILE A 381 4.05 15.57 -5.22
CA ILE A 381 2.95 16.14 -5.99
C ILE A 381 1.66 15.78 -5.26
N LYS A 382 0.95 16.80 -4.78
CA LYS A 382 -0.30 16.63 -4.02
C LYS A 382 -1.47 17.13 -4.86
N SER A 383 -2.47 16.27 -5.08
CA SER A 383 -3.75 16.67 -5.65
C SER A 383 -4.66 17.29 -4.59
N PRO A 384 -5.51 18.25 -4.93
CA PRO A 384 -6.48 18.84 -4.00
C PRO A 384 -7.52 17.81 -3.52
N GLU A 385 -8.10 17.04 -4.39
CA GLU A 385 -9.06 15.98 -4.05
C GLU A 385 -9.04 14.91 -5.13
N ASN A 386 -8.87 13.64 -4.76
CA ASN A 386 -9.04 12.40 -5.55
C ASN A 386 -8.74 12.44 -7.07
N LEU A 387 -8.08 13.47 -7.58
CA LEU A 387 -7.87 13.69 -9.01
C LEU A 387 -6.61 13.01 -9.56
N ILE A 388 -5.77 12.44 -8.72
CA ILE A 388 -4.55 11.73 -9.15
C ILE A 388 -4.69 10.25 -8.86
N SER A 389 -4.65 9.43 -9.89
CA SER A 389 -4.44 8.01 -9.71
C SER A 389 -2.94 7.72 -9.58
N ILE A 390 -2.49 7.57 -8.34
CA ILE A 390 -1.11 7.17 -8.04
C ILE A 390 -0.76 5.84 -8.73
N TYR A 391 -1.73 4.94 -8.85
CA TYR A 391 -1.55 3.63 -9.44
C TYR A 391 -1.22 3.71 -10.94
N ILE A 392 -1.81 4.68 -11.67
CA ILE A 392 -1.45 4.95 -13.07
C ILE A 392 0.03 5.41 -13.17
N TYR A 393 0.42 6.39 -12.35
CA TYR A 393 1.80 6.90 -12.39
C TYR A 393 2.81 5.83 -12.07
N PHE A 394 2.50 4.97 -11.10
CA PHE A 394 3.37 3.87 -10.71
C PHE A 394 3.49 2.81 -11.81
N GLY A 395 2.37 2.37 -12.39
CA GLY A 395 2.35 1.43 -13.51
C GLY A 395 3.08 1.97 -14.74
N MET A 396 2.79 3.22 -15.11
CA MET A 396 3.44 3.89 -16.23
C MET A 396 4.95 4.07 -16.00
N TRP A 397 5.36 4.53 -14.81
CA TRP A 397 6.79 4.70 -14.50
C TRP A 397 7.56 3.37 -14.63
N ARG A 398 7.04 2.26 -14.13
CA ARG A 398 7.69 0.94 -14.24
C ARG A 398 7.88 0.56 -15.69
N VAL A 399 6.83 0.62 -16.49
CA VAL A 399 6.86 0.24 -17.90
C VAL A 399 7.74 1.18 -18.74
N LEU A 400 7.62 2.49 -18.53
CA LEU A 400 8.36 3.49 -19.31
C LEU A 400 9.85 3.51 -18.94
N SER A 401 10.21 3.27 -17.68
CA SER A 401 11.61 3.17 -17.25
C SER A 401 12.25 1.80 -17.49
N GLY A 402 11.50 0.82 -18.01
CA GLY A 402 12.00 -0.54 -18.24
C GLY A 402 12.23 -1.35 -16.96
N ARG A 403 11.56 -0.98 -15.87
CA ARG A 403 11.66 -1.68 -14.57
C ARG A 403 10.57 -2.73 -14.48
N ASP A 404 10.91 -3.88 -13.95
CA ASP A 404 9.93 -4.93 -13.72
C ASP A 404 8.90 -4.53 -12.65
N TYR A 405 7.71 -5.14 -12.74
CA TYR A 405 6.66 -5.00 -11.73
C TYR A 405 7.03 -5.70 -10.40
N TYR A 406 8.10 -6.53 -10.41
CA TYR A 406 8.50 -7.37 -9.29
C TYR A 406 10.00 -7.26 -8.99
#